data_83100d3016eade0724b4121770c44bd2
#
_entry.id   83100d3016eade0724b4121770c44bd2
#
_cell.length_a   1.000
_cell.length_b   1.000
_cell.length_c   1.000
_cell.angle_alpha   90.00
_cell.angle_beta   90.00
_cell.angle_gamma   90.00
#
_symmetry.space_group_name_H-M   'P 1'
#
loop_
_entity.id
_entity.type
_entity.pdbx_description
1 polymer ?
#
loop_
_entity_poly.entity_id
_entity_poly.type
_entity_poly.pdbx_seq_one_letter_code
_entity_poly.pdbx_strand_id
1 'polypeptide(L)'
;FSSSFSGLDLLFNLKILFIPLYSAVVLIACSGNLLLLFLIWNNKKRHNTTNFLISNLALVDLLMCIFCVPLTASYAFDKRGWVFGSYMCHFVTVMQSAAVYAAVLSLMAIAVDRYVVVAYPIRKRVGCQFCWGLVLLIWLASLALSTPTASHTVYLDLRATGLQMAVCEEFWDGQERGRLIYSCFILFFSYFVPLAAVSISYCAISHQLKKRTKSGLTACPELRSARATWSRRRKKTFCLLLVSVVCFAFSWLPLQVVNLIRDLDTDFSIIGKNYINVIQVSSHLFAMSSACYNPFIYASLHDKFLSYLCHTILSQRRGQGKDGGQGLILEIC
;
A
#
# COMPACT_ATOMS: atom_id res chain seq x y z
N PHE A 1 -22.19 -34.63 -8.18
CA PHE A 1 -21.84 -33.26 -8.64
C PHE A 1 -22.22 -32.16 -7.65
N SER A 2 -22.86 -32.48 -6.53
CA SER A 2 -23.38 -31.49 -5.56
C SER A 2 -22.39 -31.08 -4.45
N SER A 3 -21.25 -31.71 -4.28
CA SER A 3 -20.33 -31.44 -3.14
C SER A 3 -19.22 -30.43 -3.43
N SER A 4 -19.15 -29.85 -4.65
CA SER A 4 -18.04 -29.03 -5.09
C SER A 4 -18.16 -27.51 -4.78
N PHE A 5 -19.32 -27.03 -4.29
CA PHE A 5 -19.59 -25.60 -4.16
C PHE A 5 -19.82 -25.11 -2.73
N SER A 6 -19.61 -25.93 -1.70
CA SER A 6 -19.88 -25.52 -0.31
C SER A 6 -19.06 -24.31 0.16
N GLY A 7 -17.85 -24.14 -0.35
CA GLY A 7 -16.99 -23.00 -0.01
C GLY A 7 -17.45 -21.66 -0.61
N LEU A 8 -18.10 -21.69 -1.77
CA LEU A 8 -18.70 -20.50 -2.37
C LEU A 8 -19.97 -20.09 -1.64
N ASP A 9 -20.79 -21.04 -1.20
CA ASP A 9 -22.01 -20.76 -0.46
C ASP A 9 -21.72 -20.03 0.85
N LEU A 10 -20.67 -20.45 1.57
CA LEU A 10 -20.21 -19.77 2.78
C LEU A 10 -19.80 -18.32 2.48
N LEU A 11 -19.04 -18.10 1.41
CA LEU A 11 -18.61 -16.77 1.01
C LEU A 11 -19.81 -15.88 0.64
N PHE A 12 -20.79 -16.41 -0.09
CA PHE A 12 -22.01 -15.67 -0.45
C PHE A 12 -22.87 -15.30 0.76
N ASN A 13 -22.93 -16.15 1.78
CA ASN A 13 -23.61 -15.83 3.04
C ASN A 13 -22.91 -14.68 3.79
N LEU A 14 -21.60 -14.60 3.69
CA LEU A 14 -20.80 -13.54 4.33
C LEU A 14 -20.70 -12.25 3.51
N LYS A 15 -21.27 -12.17 2.31
CA LYS A 15 -21.24 -10.96 1.46
C LYS A 15 -21.76 -9.71 2.16
N ILE A 16 -22.78 -9.86 3.04
CA ILE A 16 -23.38 -8.75 3.80
C ILE A 16 -22.32 -8.11 4.74
N LEU A 17 -21.37 -8.88 5.22
CA LEU A 17 -20.26 -8.41 6.05
C LEU A 17 -19.14 -7.79 5.19
N PHE A 18 -18.74 -8.48 4.12
CA PHE A 18 -17.59 -8.08 3.31
C PHE A 18 -17.84 -6.83 2.45
N ILE A 19 -19.03 -6.69 1.85
CA ILE A 19 -19.33 -5.54 0.99
C ILE A 19 -19.20 -4.20 1.73
N PRO A 20 -19.77 -4.00 2.93
CA PRO A 20 -19.55 -2.78 3.71
C PRO A 20 -18.08 -2.56 4.08
N LEU A 21 -17.32 -3.62 4.41
CA LEU A 21 -15.91 -3.51 4.75
C LEU A 21 -15.07 -3.07 3.54
N TYR A 22 -15.27 -3.66 2.36
CA TYR A 22 -14.63 -3.22 1.12
C TYR A 22 -14.99 -1.77 0.78
N SER A 23 -16.27 -1.40 0.92
CA SER A 23 -16.73 -0.03 0.68
C SER A 23 -16.06 0.96 1.64
N ALA A 24 -15.95 0.61 2.92
CA ALA A 24 -15.26 1.44 3.91
C ALA A 24 -13.77 1.62 3.57
N VAL A 25 -13.07 0.55 3.19
CA VAL A 25 -11.67 0.62 2.77
C VAL A 25 -11.51 1.54 1.57
N VAL A 26 -12.34 1.39 0.53
CA VAL A 26 -12.29 2.25 -0.67
C VAL A 26 -12.54 3.71 -0.32
N LEU A 27 -13.58 4.01 0.48
CA LEU A 27 -13.91 5.37 0.86
C LEU A 27 -12.80 6.04 1.70
N ILE A 28 -12.26 5.34 2.69
CA ILE A 28 -11.18 5.85 3.56
C ILE A 28 -9.91 6.04 2.74
N ALA A 29 -9.52 5.06 1.92
CA ALA A 29 -8.33 5.16 1.10
C ALA A 29 -8.43 6.27 0.06
N CYS A 30 -9.54 6.35 -0.68
CA CYS A 30 -9.73 7.39 -1.70
C CYS A 30 -9.75 8.78 -1.08
N SER A 31 -10.54 9.01 -0.04
CA SER A 31 -10.63 10.32 0.62
C SER A 31 -9.29 10.73 1.24
N GLY A 32 -8.60 9.82 1.92
CA GLY A 32 -7.33 10.08 2.56
C GLY A 32 -6.21 10.39 1.56
N ASN A 33 -6.08 9.59 0.50
CA ASN A 33 -5.04 9.79 -0.52
C ASN A 33 -5.30 11.03 -1.39
N LEU A 34 -6.57 11.33 -1.74
CA LEU A 34 -6.92 12.58 -2.42
C LEU A 34 -6.59 13.80 -1.57
N LEU A 35 -6.91 13.77 -0.28
CA LEU A 35 -6.58 14.84 0.64
C LEU A 35 -5.06 15.00 0.77
N LEU A 36 -4.31 13.91 0.85
CA LEU A 36 -2.84 13.94 0.89
C LEU A 36 -2.25 14.59 -0.37
N LEU A 37 -2.73 14.21 -1.56
CA LEU A 37 -2.30 14.81 -2.82
C LEU A 37 -2.62 16.30 -2.86
N PHE A 38 -3.84 16.69 -2.48
CA PHE A 38 -4.25 18.10 -2.41
C PHE A 38 -3.33 18.93 -1.51
N LEU A 39 -2.99 18.44 -0.33
CA LEU A 39 -2.11 19.13 0.63
C LEU A 39 -0.67 19.24 0.15
N ILE A 40 -0.15 18.19 -0.52
CA ILE A 40 1.19 18.24 -1.11
C ILE A 40 1.22 19.26 -2.25
N TRP A 41 0.22 19.27 -3.11
CA TRP A 41 0.16 20.15 -4.28
C TRP A 41 -0.01 21.62 -3.89
N ASN A 42 -0.88 21.91 -2.94
CA ASN A 42 -1.14 23.27 -2.49
C ASN A 42 0.07 23.91 -1.76
N ASN A 43 1.06 23.12 -1.37
CA ASN A 43 2.21 23.58 -0.61
C ASN A 43 3.47 23.79 -1.49
N LYS A 44 3.42 24.79 -2.40
CA LYS A 44 4.48 25.12 -3.38
C LYS A 44 5.91 25.24 -2.79
N LYS A 45 6.05 25.59 -1.50
CA LYS A 45 7.36 25.72 -0.83
C LYS A 45 8.04 24.38 -0.50
N ARG A 46 7.37 23.23 -0.67
CA ARG A 46 7.84 21.91 -0.27
C ARG A 46 7.97 20.91 -1.42
N HIS A 47 8.21 21.38 -2.64
CA HIS A 47 8.55 20.48 -3.74
C HIS A 47 9.93 19.86 -3.49
N ASN A 48 9.97 18.70 -2.89
CA ASN A 48 11.16 17.88 -2.70
C ASN A 48 10.89 16.46 -3.21
N THR A 49 11.97 15.72 -3.48
CA THR A 49 11.91 14.34 -4.00
C THR A 49 10.99 13.45 -3.17
N THR A 50 11.04 13.57 -1.85
CA THR A 50 10.20 12.76 -0.96
C THR A 50 8.71 13.03 -1.15
N ASN A 51 8.28 14.30 -1.21
CA ASN A 51 6.87 14.63 -1.41
C ASN A 51 6.39 14.15 -2.78
N PHE A 52 7.26 14.16 -3.79
CA PHE A 52 6.96 13.63 -5.10
C PHE A 52 6.75 12.12 -5.07
N LEU A 53 7.61 11.38 -4.36
CA LEU A 53 7.47 9.93 -4.18
C LEU A 53 6.25 9.57 -3.31
N ILE A 54 5.94 10.36 -2.28
CA ILE A 54 4.72 10.18 -1.48
C ILE A 54 3.47 10.43 -2.34
N SER A 55 3.50 11.41 -3.24
CA SER A 55 2.42 11.65 -4.20
C SER A 55 2.25 10.47 -5.17
N ASN A 56 3.36 9.88 -5.63
CA ASN A 56 3.31 8.67 -6.45
C ASN A 56 2.68 7.50 -5.69
N LEU A 57 3.06 7.30 -4.43
CA LEU A 57 2.47 6.25 -3.59
C LEU A 57 0.97 6.47 -3.38
N ALA A 58 0.53 7.71 -3.11
CA ALA A 58 -0.88 8.04 -3.00
C ALA A 58 -1.65 7.81 -4.31
N LEU A 59 -1.02 8.08 -5.47
CA LEU A 59 -1.60 7.78 -6.79
C LEU A 59 -1.75 6.26 -6.99
N VAL A 60 -0.75 5.47 -6.62
CA VAL A 60 -0.81 4.00 -6.68
C VAL A 60 -1.98 3.46 -5.84
N ASP A 61 -2.13 3.95 -4.61
CA ASP A 61 -3.23 3.57 -3.71
C ASP A 61 -4.60 3.95 -4.30
N LEU A 62 -4.72 5.13 -4.92
CA LEU A 62 -5.95 5.55 -5.60
C LEU A 62 -6.29 4.67 -6.80
N LEU A 63 -5.31 4.37 -7.65
CA LEU A 63 -5.52 3.49 -8.80
C LEU A 63 -5.99 2.10 -8.36
N MET A 64 -5.38 1.55 -7.32
CA MET A 64 -5.77 0.27 -6.76
C MET A 64 -7.20 0.32 -6.19
N CYS A 65 -7.53 1.32 -5.38
CA CYS A 65 -8.83 1.42 -4.73
C CYS A 65 -9.98 1.77 -5.67
N ILE A 66 -9.73 2.52 -6.75
CA ILE A 66 -10.78 2.93 -7.71
C ILE A 66 -11.04 1.81 -8.74
N PHE A 67 -10.00 1.17 -9.25
CA PHE A 67 -10.14 0.20 -10.33
C PHE A 67 -10.06 -1.25 -9.86
N CYS A 68 -9.03 -1.63 -9.07
CA CYS A 68 -8.81 -3.04 -8.76
C CYS A 68 -9.77 -3.55 -7.69
N VAL A 69 -9.88 -2.85 -6.56
CA VAL A 69 -10.66 -3.32 -5.41
C VAL A 69 -12.15 -3.54 -5.73
N PRO A 70 -12.87 -2.60 -6.39
CA PRO A 70 -14.29 -2.81 -6.68
C PRO A 70 -14.54 -3.96 -7.67
N LEU A 71 -13.70 -4.09 -8.70
CA LEU A 71 -13.85 -5.13 -9.70
C LEU A 71 -13.52 -6.52 -9.14
N THR A 72 -12.47 -6.63 -8.30
CA THR A 72 -12.11 -7.88 -7.62
C THR A 72 -13.16 -8.27 -6.57
N ALA A 73 -13.69 -7.30 -5.82
CA ALA A 73 -14.78 -7.56 -4.88
C ALA A 73 -16.05 -8.02 -5.61
N SER A 74 -16.41 -7.38 -6.73
CA SER A 74 -17.53 -7.80 -7.57
C SER A 74 -17.34 -9.24 -8.07
N TYR A 75 -16.14 -9.59 -8.54
CA TYR A 75 -15.82 -10.95 -8.98
C TYR A 75 -16.01 -11.97 -7.85
N ALA A 76 -15.58 -11.66 -6.63
CA ALA A 76 -15.70 -12.56 -5.49
C ALA A 76 -17.15 -12.82 -5.06
N PHE A 77 -18.07 -11.87 -5.26
CA PHE A 77 -19.44 -11.93 -4.75
C PHE A 77 -20.52 -12.07 -5.83
N ASP A 78 -20.15 -12.14 -7.12
CA ASP A 78 -21.09 -12.41 -8.22
C ASP A 78 -21.08 -13.91 -8.58
N LYS A 79 -22.24 -14.56 -8.56
CA LYS A 79 -22.37 -15.98 -8.94
C LYS A 79 -22.01 -16.24 -10.40
N ARG A 80 -22.06 -15.20 -11.24
CA ARG A 80 -21.64 -15.28 -12.65
C ARG A 80 -20.11 -15.19 -12.82
N GLY A 81 -19.37 -14.99 -11.72
CA GLY A 81 -17.93 -14.81 -11.73
C GLY A 81 -17.50 -13.48 -12.36
N TRP A 82 -16.56 -13.51 -13.28
CA TRP A 82 -16.04 -12.31 -13.93
C TRP A 82 -16.95 -11.83 -15.06
N VAL A 83 -17.59 -10.70 -14.86
CA VAL A 83 -18.60 -10.15 -15.80
C VAL A 83 -18.07 -9.01 -16.69
N PHE A 84 -16.82 -8.58 -16.52
CA PHE A 84 -16.28 -7.36 -17.14
C PHE A 84 -15.51 -7.63 -18.45
N GLY A 85 -15.49 -8.88 -18.93
CA GLY A 85 -14.85 -9.29 -20.20
C GLY A 85 -13.33 -9.46 -20.09
N SER A 86 -12.72 -9.93 -21.21
CA SER A 86 -11.31 -10.30 -21.25
C SER A 86 -10.37 -9.11 -21.03
N TYR A 87 -10.64 -7.96 -21.64
CA TYR A 87 -9.78 -6.78 -21.51
C TYR A 87 -9.64 -6.33 -20.04
N MET A 88 -10.75 -6.23 -19.34
CA MET A 88 -10.72 -5.83 -17.91
C MET A 88 -10.09 -6.89 -17.01
N CYS A 89 -10.19 -8.18 -17.37
CA CYS A 89 -9.50 -9.26 -16.69
C CYS A 89 -7.97 -9.02 -16.69
N HIS A 90 -7.38 -8.87 -17.85
CA HIS A 90 -5.94 -8.61 -17.97
C HIS A 90 -5.53 -7.26 -17.37
N PHE A 91 -6.33 -6.21 -17.60
CA PHE A 91 -6.05 -4.87 -17.07
C PHE A 91 -5.99 -4.87 -15.53
N VAL A 92 -7.00 -5.45 -14.86
CA VAL A 92 -7.07 -5.44 -13.39
C VAL A 92 -5.93 -6.27 -12.79
N THR A 93 -5.66 -7.46 -13.34
CA THR A 93 -4.61 -8.34 -12.85
C THR A 93 -3.23 -7.71 -12.97
N VAL A 94 -2.91 -7.14 -14.16
CA VAL A 94 -1.64 -6.45 -14.39
C VAL A 94 -1.53 -5.18 -13.53
N MET A 95 -2.60 -4.38 -13.47
CA MET A 95 -2.59 -3.14 -12.70
C MET A 95 -2.43 -3.40 -11.20
N GLN A 96 -3.06 -4.44 -10.66
CA GLN A 96 -2.95 -4.80 -9.25
C GLN A 96 -1.52 -5.23 -8.92
N SER A 97 -0.90 -6.10 -9.71
CA SER A 97 0.48 -6.54 -9.49
C SER A 97 1.47 -5.38 -9.67
N ALA A 98 1.32 -4.56 -10.72
CA ALA A 98 2.15 -3.39 -10.96
C ALA A 98 2.03 -2.36 -9.83
N ALA A 99 0.83 -2.13 -9.28
CA ALA A 99 0.63 -1.23 -8.14
C ALA A 99 1.38 -1.70 -6.89
N VAL A 100 1.38 -3.00 -6.60
CA VAL A 100 2.17 -3.56 -5.49
C VAL A 100 3.66 -3.29 -5.66
N TYR A 101 4.21 -3.57 -6.83
CA TYR A 101 5.63 -3.29 -7.11
C TYR A 101 5.94 -1.80 -7.07
N ALA A 102 5.06 -0.95 -7.62
CA ALA A 102 5.22 0.50 -7.59
C ALA A 102 5.20 1.05 -6.16
N ALA A 103 4.35 0.51 -5.29
CA ALA A 103 4.33 0.87 -3.86
C ALA A 103 5.65 0.49 -3.18
N VAL A 104 6.12 -0.76 -3.34
CA VAL A 104 7.39 -1.25 -2.77
C VAL A 104 8.58 -0.41 -3.24
N LEU A 105 8.70 -0.19 -4.56
CA LEU A 105 9.80 0.59 -5.14
C LEU A 105 9.75 2.05 -4.68
N SER A 106 8.56 2.64 -4.54
CA SER A 106 8.39 4.00 -4.01
C SER A 106 8.82 4.10 -2.56
N LEU A 107 8.45 3.15 -1.71
CA LEU A 107 8.87 3.09 -0.31
C LEU A 107 10.39 2.95 -0.18
N MET A 108 11.01 2.11 -1.02
CA MET A 108 12.47 1.97 -1.08
C MET A 108 13.15 3.28 -1.53
N ALA A 109 12.64 3.91 -2.59
CA ALA A 109 13.15 5.17 -3.08
C ALA A 109 13.06 6.29 -2.03
N ILE A 110 11.95 6.34 -1.26
CA ILE A 110 11.80 7.27 -0.14
C ILE A 110 12.87 6.99 0.94
N ALA A 111 13.11 5.73 1.29
CA ALA A 111 14.13 5.36 2.28
C ALA A 111 15.54 5.81 1.85
N VAL A 112 15.90 5.58 0.60
CA VAL A 112 17.18 6.01 0.02
C VAL A 112 17.27 7.54 -0.03
N ASP A 113 16.22 8.25 -0.47
CA ASP A 113 16.18 9.71 -0.48
C ASP A 113 16.41 10.29 0.92
N ARG A 114 15.77 9.72 1.93
CA ARG A 114 15.97 10.15 3.32
C ARG A 114 17.39 9.91 3.81
N TYR A 115 17.98 8.77 3.48
CA TYR A 115 19.39 8.51 3.79
C TYR A 115 20.31 9.54 3.15
N VAL A 116 20.17 9.79 1.85
CA VAL A 116 20.99 10.75 1.10
C VAL A 116 20.90 12.16 1.69
N VAL A 117 19.68 12.62 2.05
CA VAL A 117 19.47 13.94 2.67
C VAL A 117 20.14 14.05 4.05
N VAL A 118 20.27 12.94 4.78
CA VAL A 118 20.97 12.93 6.08
C VAL A 118 22.48 12.82 5.92
N ALA A 119 22.93 11.92 5.05
CA ALA A 119 24.35 11.67 4.84
C ALA A 119 25.07 12.88 4.17
N TYR A 120 24.40 13.52 3.21
CA TYR A 120 24.96 14.56 2.37
C TYR A 120 24.14 15.87 2.43
N PRO A 121 24.15 16.62 3.56
CA PRO A 121 23.28 17.79 3.75
C PRO A 121 23.61 18.97 2.84
N ILE A 122 24.82 19.02 2.27
CA ILE A 122 25.31 20.12 1.41
C ILE A 122 24.97 19.86 -0.07
N ARG A 123 24.47 18.66 -0.41
CA ARG A 123 24.14 18.34 -1.80
C ARG A 123 23.00 19.21 -2.32
N LYS A 124 23.17 19.78 -3.52
CA LYS A 124 22.10 20.52 -4.20
C LYS A 124 20.83 19.66 -4.30
N ARG A 125 19.69 20.30 -4.09
CA ARG A 125 18.40 19.62 -4.26
C ARG A 125 18.25 19.15 -5.70
N VAL A 126 17.75 17.96 -5.86
CA VAL A 126 17.55 17.34 -7.17
C VAL A 126 16.39 18.05 -7.87
N GLY A 127 16.53 18.31 -9.16
CA GLY A 127 15.52 18.99 -9.96
C GLY A 127 14.25 18.16 -10.17
N CYS A 128 13.17 18.83 -10.55
CA CYS A 128 11.87 18.20 -10.82
C CYS A 128 11.94 17.15 -11.94
N GLN A 129 12.76 17.36 -12.96
CA GLN A 129 12.98 16.41 -14.05
C GLN A 129 13.50 15.05 -13.57
N PHE A 130 14.41 15.05 -12.60
CA PHE A 130 14.89 13.80 -12.00
C PHE A 130 13.77 13.07 -11.26
N CYS A 131 12.90 13.78 -10.55
CA CYS A 131 11.78 13.19 -9.83
C CYS A 131 10.80 12.50 -10.80
N TRP A 132 10.50 13.13 -11.93
CA TRP A 132 9.67 12.53 -12.98
C TRP A 132 10.35 11.32 -13.62
N GLY A 133 11.63 11.39 -13.92
CA GLY A 133 12.40 10.25 -14.43
C GLY A 133 12.41 9.07 -13.46
N LEU A 134 12.54 9.34 -12.15
CA LEU A 134 12.50 8.31 -11.13
C LEU A 134 11.12 7.63 -11.04
N VAL A 135 10.02 8.40 -11.07
CA VAL A 135 8.66 7.84 -11.08
C VAL A 135 8.41 7.03 -12.34
N LEU A 136 8.81 7.53 -13.50
CA LEU A 136 8.72 6.78 -14.75
C LEU A 136 9.48 5.45 -14.67
N LEU A 137 10.70 5.47 -14.13
CA LEU A 137 11.50 4.25 -13.93
C LEU A 137 10.79 3.26 -12.98
N ILE A 138 10.20 3.74 -11.89
CA ILE A 138 9.41 2.92 -10.96
C ILE A 138 8.26 2.23 -11.70
N TRP A 139 7.49 2.95 -12.50
CA TRP A 139 6.36 2.36 -13.24
C TRP A 139 6.81 1.38 -14.33
N LEU A 140 7.86 1.70 -15.08
CA LEU A 140 8.42 0.78 -16.08
C LEU A 140 8.94 -0.52 -15.45
N ALA A 141 9.67 -0.41 -14.33
CA ALA A 141 10.13 -1.57 -13.59
C ALA A 141 8.96 -2.39 -13.02
N SER A 142 7.93 -1.73 -12.49
CA SER A 142 6.73 -2.39 -11.95
C SER A 142 5.97 -3.16 -13.03
N LEU A 143 5.79 -2.59 -14.20
CA LEU A 143 5.16 -3.25 -15.34
C LEU A 143 6.00 -4.43 -15.85
N ALA A 144 7.33 -4.28 -15.93
CA ALA A 144 8.23 -5.38 -16.30
C ALA A 144 8.16 -6.54 -15.30
N LEU A 145 8.13 -6.26 -13.98
CA LEU A 145 7.98 -7.28 -12.95
C LEU A 145 6.60 -7.96 -12.95
N SER A 146 5.58 -7.30 -13.50
CA SER A 146 4.22 -7.85 -13.65
C SER A 146 4.04 -8.69 -14.91
N THR A 147 5.06 -8.79 -15.79
CA THR A 147 4.98 -9.55 -17.04
C THR A 147 4.61 -11.03 -16.84
N PRO A 148 5.16 -11.77 -15.84
CA PRO A 148 4.78 -13.16 -15.62
C PRO A 148 3.30 -13.33 -15.30
N THR A 149 2.74 -12.48 -14.42
CA THR A 149 1.31 -12.44 -14.14
C THR A 149 0.50 -12.14 -15.40
N ALA A 150 0.92 -11.15 -16.19
CA ALA A 150 0.25 -10.79 -17.45
C ALA A 150 0.20 -11.94 -18.46
N SER A 151 1.30 -12.68 -18.59
CA SER A 151 1.42 -13.78 -19.57
C SER A 151 0.63 -15.05 -19.18
N HIS A 152 0.33 -15.22 -17.89
CA HIS A 152 -0.39 -16.37 -17.38
C HIS A 152 -1.85 -16.06 -16.98
N THR A 153 -2.28 -14.79 -17.10
CA THR A 153 -3.69 -14.42 -16.88
C THR A 153 -4.54 -14.88 -18.05
N VAL A 154 -5.60 -15.61 -17.76
CA VAL A 154 -6.52 -16.15 -18.75
C VAL A 154 -7.96 -15.79 -18.36
N TYR A 155 -8.72 -15.35 -19.37
CA TYR A 155 -10.16 -15.18 -19.28
C TYR A 155 -10.86 -16.36 -19.94
N LEU A 156 -11.62 -17.13 -19.15
CA LEU A 156 -12.40 -18.28 -19.62
C LEU A 156 -13.89 -17.98 -19.51
N ASP A 157 -14.58 -17.95 -20.64
CA ASP A 157 -16.04 -17.87 -20.68
C ASP A 157 -16.62 -19.28 -20.77
N LEU A 158 -17.14 -19.78 -19.63
CA LEU A 158 -17.70 -21.12 -19.52
C LEU A 158 -19.19 -21.19 -19.89
N ARG A 159 -19.79 -20.08 -20.33
CA ARG A 159 -21.22 -20.05 -20.72
C ARG A 159 -21.51 -20.97 -21.89
N ALA A 160 -20.56 -21.12 -22.81
CA ALA A 160 -20.65 -22.05 -23.94
C ALA A 160 -20.66 -23.53 -23.53
N THR A 161 -20.15 -23.86 -22.34
CA THR A 161 -20.15 -25.24 -21.79
C THR A 161 -21.36 -25.54 -20.89
N GLY A 162 -22.32 -24.62 -20.82
CA GLY A 162 -23.52 -24.77 -19.99
C GLY A 162 -23.39 -24.26 -18.55
N LEU A 163 -22.20 -23.81 -18.13
CA LEU A 163 -21.95 -23.16 -16.85
C LEU A 163 -22.16 -21.65 -17.01
N GLN A 164 -23.15 -21.06 -16.33
CA GLN A 164 -23.48 -19.63 -16.42
C GLN A 164 -22.45 -18.72 -15.72
N MET A 165 -21.15 -18.99 -15.91
CA MET A 165 -20.07 -18.23 -15.27
C MET A 165 -18.88 -18.00 -16.19
N ALA A 166 -18.11 -16.95 -15.90
CA ALA A 166 -16.81 -16.70 -16.50
C ALA A 166 -15.75 -16.55 -15.42
N VAL A 167 -14.51 -16.94 -15.72
CA VAL A 167 -13.38 -16.97 -14.79
C VAL A 167 -12.26 -16.10 -15.30
N CYS A 168 -11.64 -15.33 -14.41
CA CYS A 168 -10.47 -14.53 -14.67
C CYS A 168 -9.40 -14.89 -13.63
N GLU A 169 -8.45 -15.74 -13.99
CA GLU A 169 -7.40 -16.21 -13.08
C GLU A 169 -6.07 -16.46 -13.79
N GLU A 170 -5.02 -16.66 -13.00
CA GLU A 170 -3.71 -17.06 -13.50
C GLU A 170 -3.64 -18.58 -13.66
N PHE A 171 -3.32 -19.04 -14.87
CA PHE A 171 -3.11 -20.46 -15.18
C PHE A 171 -1.64 -20.68 -15.59
N TRP A 172 -0.98 -21.62 -14.94
CA TRP A 172 0.42 -21.99 -15.14
C TRP A 172 0.52 -23.45 -15.61
N ASP A 173 -0.21 -23.80 -16.68
CA ASP A 173 -0.27 -25.16 -17.20
C ASP A 173 1.11 -25.74 -17.49
N GLY A 174 1.46 -26.85 -16.83
CA GLY A 174 2.75 -27.52 -16.98
C GLY A 174 3.96 -26.75 -16.42
N GLN A 175 3.75 -25.59 -15.79
CA GLN A 175 4.82 -24.74 -15.25
C GLN A 175 4.67 -24.52 -13.72
N GLU A 176 4.21 -25.51 -12.99
CA GLU A 176 3.99 -25.41 -11.53
C GLU A 176 5.23 -24.98 -10.76
N ARG A 177 6.42 -25.47 -11.16
CA ARG A 177 7.69 -25.02 -10.58
C ARG A 177 7.99 -23.54 -10.86
N GLY A 178 7.65 -23.06 -12.07
CA GLY A 178 7.78 -21.65 -12.44
C GLY A 178 6.90 -20.77 -11.58
N ARG A 179 5.65 -21.17 -11.36
CA ARG A 179 4.70 -20.49 -10.46
C ARG A 179 5.25 -20.38 -9.04
N LEU A 180 5.73 -21.49 -8.48
CA LEU A 180 6.30 -21.50 -7.13
C LEU A 180 7.51 -20.59 -7.01
N ILE A 181 8.43 -20.64 -7.99
CA ILE A 181 9.61 -19.76 -8.02
C ILE A 181 9.16 -18.30 -8.08
N TYR A 182 8.18 -17.97 -8.90
CA TYR A 182 7.65 -16.60 -9.01
C TYR A 182 6.98 -16.15 -7.71
N SER A 183 6.17 -16.97 -7.06
CA SER A 183 5.55 -16.67 -5.77
C SER A 183 6.59 -16.43 -4.67
N CYS A 184 7.65 -17.26 -4.61
CA CYS A 184 8.77 -17.05 -3.71
C CYS A 184 9.54 -15.76 -4.02
N PHE A 185 9.74 -15.43 -5.30
CA PHE A 185 10.37 -14.19 -5.73
C PHE A 185 9.55 -12.97 -5.30
N ILE A 186 8.23 -12.97 -5.50
CA ILE A 186 7.34 -11.89 -5.05
C ILE A 186 7.47 -11.71 -3.53
N LEU A 187 7.39 -12.80 -2.77
CA LEU A 187 7.49 -12.77 -1.33
C LEU A 187 8.84 -12.19 -0.88
N PHE A 188 9.93 -12.64 -1.47
CA PHE A 188 11.26 -12.11 -1.18
C PHE A 188 11.38 -10.61 -1.52
N PHE A 189 10.99 -10.23 -2.73
CA PHE A 189 11.10 -8.86 -3.23
C PHE A 189 10.19 -7.89 -2.46
N SER A 190 8.97 -8.30 -2.13
CA SER A 190 7.99 -7.43 -1.43
C SER A 190 8.27 -7.26 0.06
N TYR A 191 9.03 -8.17 0.69
CA TYR A 191 9.28 -8.15 2.14
C TYR A 191 10.74 -7.94 2.49
N PHE A 192 11.62 -8.86 2.07
CA PHE A 192 13.03 -8.82 2.52
C PHE A 192 13.75 -7.61 1.97
N VAL A 193 13.56 -7.29 0.70
CA VAL A 193 14.28 -6.19 0.06
C VAL A 193 13.90 -4.83 0.67
N PRO A 194 12.61 -4.43 0.80
CA PRO A 194 12.27 -3.15 1.40
C PRO A 194 12.59 -3.08 2.90
N LEU A 195 12.37 -4.16 3.66
CA LEU A 195 12.73 -4.17 5.08
C LEU A 195 14.25 -4.05 5.28
N ALA A 196 15.06 -4.73 4.47
CA ALA A 196 16.52 -4.60 4.51
C ALA A 196 16.95 -3.18 4.12
N ALA A 197 16.41 -2.61 3.03
CA ALA A 197 16.73 -1.26 2.58
C ALA A 197 16.42 -0.20 3.65
N VAL A 198 15.26 -0.30 4.29
CA VAL A 198 14.86 0.61 5.36
C VAL A 198 15.72 0.40 6.61
N SER A 199 15.99 -0.84 7.00
CA SER A 199 16.81 -1.16 8.17
C SER A 199 18.25 -0.66 8.01
N ILE A 200 18.87 -0.89 6.86
CA ILE A 200 20.21 -0.40 6.52
C ILE A 200 20.23 1.14 6.55
N SER A 201 19.26 1.76 5.92
CA SER A 201 19.12 3.23 5.93
C SER A 201 18.97 3.77 7.35
N TYR A 202 18.20 3.10 8.22
CA TYR A 202 18.05 3.47 9.63
C TYR A 202 19.35 3.37 10.41
N CYS A 203 20.05 2.27 10.30
CA CYS A 203 21.35 2.07 10.97
C CYS A 203 22.36 3.13 10.52
N ALA A 204 22.45 3.38 9.22
CA ALA A 204 23.36 4.37 8.65
C ALA A 204 23.01 5.80 9.10
N ILE A 205 21.74 6.19 9.10
CA ILE A 205 21.26 7.48 9.62
C ILE A 205 21.57 7.61 11.11
N SER A 206 21.30 6.59 11.90
CA SER A 206 21.55 6.61 13.36
C SER A 206 23.05 6.77 13.65
N HIS A 207 23.89 6.07 12.90
CA HIS A 207 25.34 6.20 13.01
C HIS A 207 25.83 7.61 12.68
N GLN A 208 25.37 8.17 11.55
CA GLN A 208 25.72 9.53 11.13
C GLN A 208 25.29 10.60 12.15
N LEU A 209 24.09 10.45 12.71
CA LEU A 209 23.58 11.37 13.72
C LEU A 209 24.39 11.28 15.02
N LYS A 210 24.76 10.07 15.46
CA LYS A 210 25.64 9.86 16.63
C LYS A 210 27.02 10.49 16.41
N LYS A 211 27.64 10.30 15.23
CA LYS A 211 28.92 10.88 14.87
C LYS A 211 28.89 12.40 14.94
N ARG A 212 27.84 13.02 14.37
CA ARG A 212 27.68 14.49 14.38
C ARG A 212 27.38 15.06 15.78
N THR A 213 26.70 14.30 16.62
CA THR A 213 26.47 14.71 18.03
C THR A 213 27.76 14.70 18.80
N LYS A 214 28.61 13.68 18.63
CA LYS A 214 29.92 13.61 19.28
C LYS A 214 30.85 14.75 18.83
N SER A 215 30.89 15.05 17.54
CA SER A 215 31.70 16.14 16.96
C SER A 215 31.21 17.55 17.34
N GLY A 216 30.03 17.69 17.91
CA GLY A 216 29.41 18.97 18.25
C GLY A 216 29.40 19.30 19.73
N LEU A 217 30.12 18.55 20.58
CA LEU A 217 30.18 18.80 22.04
C LEU A 217 30.83 20.15 22.39
N THR A 218 31.61 20.73 21.48
CA THR A 218 32.32 22.05 21.64
C THR A 218 31.53 23.24 21.13
N ALA A 219 30.30 23.06 20.64
CA ALA A 219 29.47 24.15 20.07
C ALA A 219 28.66 24.89 21.13
N CYS A 220 28.37 26.19 20.87
CA CYS A 220 27.49 27.01 21.71
C CYS A 220 26.16 26.37 22.05
N PRO A 221 25.55 26.65 23.23
CA PRO A 221 24.29 26.03 23.69
C PRO A 221 23.13 26.15 22.70
N GLU A 222 22.99 27.29 22.02
CA GLU A 222 21.96 27.56 21.00
C GLU A 222 22.08 26.64 19.78
N LEU A 223 23.29 26.47 19.26
CA LEU A 223 23.60 25.55 18.17
C LEU A 223 23.36 24.09 18.55
N ARG A 224 23.57 23.76 19.81
CA ARG A 224 23.32 22.45 20.38
C ARG A 224 21.81 22.13 20.43
N SER A 225 20.99 23.07 20.85
CA SER A 225 19.53 23.00 20.90
C SER A 225 18.93 22.88 19.49
N ALA A 226 19.32 23.74 18.56
CA ALA A 226 18.87 23.68 17.16
C ALA A 226 19.24 22.34 16.48
N ARG A 227 20.46 21.83 16.75
CA ARG A 227 20.94 20.56 16.20
C ARG A 227 20.18 19.36 16.82
N ALA A 228 19.86 19.40 18.10
CA ALA A 228 19.06 18.37 18.77
C ALA A 228 17.63 18.33 18.19
N THR A 229 16.97 19.47 18.02
CA THR A 229 15.64 19.59 17.43
C THR A 229 15.63 19.08 15.99
N TRP A 230 16.63 19.45 15.19
CA TRP A 230 16.80 18.98 13.82
C TRP A 230 16.99 17.44 13.75
N SER A 231 17.81 16.88 14.64
CA SER A 231 18.03 15.44 14.76
C SER A 231 16.74 14.69 15.14
N ARG A 232 15.95 15.24 16.08
CA ARG A 232 14.68 14.68 16.53
C ARG A 232 13.64 14.65 15.43
N ARG A 233 13.48 15.74 14.66
CA ARG A 233 12.57 15.80 13.50
C ARG A 233 12.93 14.76 12.44
N ARG A 234 14.20 14.57 12.12
CA ARG A 234 14.64 13.57 11.15
C ARG A 234 14.42 12.15 11.61
N LYS A 235 14.67 11.85 12.89
CA LYS A 235 14.36 10.54 13.48
C LYS A 235 12.85 10.26 13.39
N LYS A 236 12.00 11.24 13.70
CA LYS A 236 10.54 11.11 13.56
C LYS A 236 10.13 10.74 12.14
N THR A 237 10.61 11.50 11.14
CA THR A 237 10.31 11.22 9.73
C THR A 237 10.71 9.80 9.34
N PHE A 238 11.88 9.36 9.78
CA PHE A 238 12.37 8.03 9.45
C PHE A 238 11.59 6.92 10.16
N CYS A 239 11.24 7.13 11.43
CA CYS A 239 10.40 6.19 12.19
C CYS A 239 9.03 5.98 11.50
N LEU A 240 8.41 7.05 11.04
CA LEU A 240 7.14 6.98 10.32
C LEU A 240 7.26 6.21 8.99
N LEU A 241 8.39 6.35 8.33
CA LEU A 241 8.69 5.59 7.11
C LEU A 241 8.87 4.10 7.39
N LEU A 242 9.57 3.76 8.47
CA LEU A 242 9.68 2.39 8.94
C LEU A 242 8.29 1.81 9.27
N VAL A 243 7.46 2.57 9.98
CA VAL A 243 6.07 2.17 10.27
C VAL A 243 5.29 1.91 8.99
N SER A 244 5.41 2.79 7.97
CA SER A 244 4.75 2.58 6.67
C SER A 244 5.15 1.25 6.01
N VAL A 245 6.44 0.94 5.96
CA VAL A 245 6.93 -0.33 5.37
C VAL A 245 6.47 -1.53 6.18
N VAL A 246 6.52 -1.46 7.50
CA VAL A 246 6.05 -2.55 8.38
C VAL A 246 4.55 -2.77 8.25
N CYS A 247 3.75 -1.71 8.24
CA CYS A 247 2.30 -1.80 8.03
C CYS A 247 1.97 -2.40 6.66
N PHE A 248 2.66 -1.97 5.59
CA PHE A 248 2.49 -2.53 4.26
C PHE A 248 2.82 -4.03 4.26
N ALA A 249 4.00 -4.41 4.74
CA ALA A 249 4.44 -5.80 4.80
C ALA A 249 3.44 -6.66 5.60
N PHE A 250 3.03 -6.20 6.79
CA PHE A 250 2.10 -6.92 7.64
C PHE A 250 0.73 -7.11 6.98
N SER A 251 0.22 -6.09 6.28
CA SER A 251 -1.08 -6.16 5.61
C SER A 251 -1.07 -7.13 4.41
N TRP A 252 0.01 -7.21 3.66
CA TRP A 252 0.12 -8.05 2.48
C TRP A 252 0.54 -9.50 2.79
N LEU A 253 1.18 -9.75 3.96
CA LEU A 253 1.69 -11.07 4.32
C LEU A 253 0.63 -12.17 4.29
N PRO A 254 -0.58 -12.03 4.87
CA PRO A 254 -1.58 -13.08 4.86
C PRO A 254 -1.98 -13.50 3.44
N LEU A 255 -2.19 -12.52 2.54
CA LEU A 255 -2.55 -12.80 1.15
C LEU A 255 -1.45 -13.57 0.41
N GLN A 256 -0.18 -13.17 0.60
CA GLN A 256 0.95 -13.84 -0.02
C GLN A 256 1.15 -15.27 0.51
N VAL A 257 0.95 -15.47 1.82
CA VAL A 257 1.01 -16.80 2.43
C VAL A 257 -0.11 -17.70 1.90
N VAL A 258 -1.33 -17.19 1.80
CA VAL A 258 -2.48 -17.95 1.25
C VAL A 258 -2.23 -18.30 -0.22
N ASN A 259 -1.71 -17.37 -1.03
CA ASN A 259 -1.36 -17.66 -2.42
C ASN A 259 -0.27 -18.75 -2.50
N LEU A 260 0.78 -18.66 -1.68
CA LEU A 260 1.84 -19.67 -1.65
C LEU A 260 1.32 -21.06 -1.21
N ILE A 261 0.42 -21.10 -0.23
CA ILE A 261 -0.21 -22.37 0.19
C ILE A 261 -1.03 -22.94 -0.96
N ARG A 262 -1.80 -22.13 -1.69
CA ARG A 262 -2.56 -22.57 -2.88
C ARG A 262 -1.66 -23.12 -3.99
N ASP A 263 -0.45 -22.56 -4.12
CA ASP A 263 0.53 -23.02 -5.12
C ASP A 263 1.18 -24.36 -4.72
N LEU A 264 1.28 -24.65 -3.41
CA LEU A 264 1.89 -25.87 -2.87
C LEU A 264 0.86 -26.99 -2.66
N ASP A 265 -0.37 -26.67 -2.29
CA ASP A 265 -1.43 -27.61 -1.91
C ASP A 265 -2.58 -27.55 -2.92
N THR A 266 -2.39 -28.19 -4.05
CA THR A 266 -3.37 -28.26 -5.15
C THR A 266 -4.66 -28.98 -4.74
N ASP A 267 -4.59 -29.86 -3.73
CA ASP A 267 -5.75 -30.63 -3.25
C ASP A 267 -6.54 -29.92 -2.14
N PHE A 268 -6.06 -28.74 -1.70
CA PHE A 268 -6.65 -27.95 -0.61
C PHE A 268 -6.77 -28.73 0.71
N SER A 269 -5.77 -29.55 1.03
CA SER A 269 -5.74 -30.39 2.23
C SER A 269 -5.42 -29.56 3.48
N ILE A 270 -4.60 -28.50 3.36
CA ILE A 270 -4.14 -27.68 4.48
C ILE A 270 -5.24 -26.74 4.97
N ILE A 271 -5.88 -25.98 4.05
CA ILE A 271 -6.88 -24.96 4.42
C ILE A 271 -8.30 -25.54 4.40
N GLY A 272 -8.51 -26.56 3.58
CA GLY A 272 -9.84 -27.14 3.32
C GLY A 272 -10.65 -26.36 2.29
N LYS A 273 -11.30 -27.09 1.38
CA LYS A 273 -12.05 -26.54 0.23
C LYS A 273 -13.17 -25.57 0.62
N ASN A 274 -13.72 -25.72 1.82
CA ASN A 274 -14.86 -24.92 2.29
C ASN A 274 -14.44 -23.50 2.74
N TYR A 275 -13.21 -23.31 3.20
CA TYR A 275 -12.76 -22.06 3.82
C TYR A 275 -11.81 -21.24 2.94
N ILE A 276 -11.21 -21.86 1.91
CA ILE A 276 -10.18 -21.21 1.08
C ILE A 276 -10.64 -19.88 0.48
N ASN A 277 -11.87 -19.81 -0.02
CA ASN A 277 -12.41 -18.60 -0.64
C ASN A 277 -12.62 -17.48 0.40
N VAL A 278 -13.12 -17.82 1.58
CA VAL A 278 -13.32 -16.85 2.68
C VAL A 278 -11.98 -16.33 3.18
N ILE A 279 -11.00 -17.21 3.35
CA ILE A 279 -9.64 -16.83 3.78
C ILE A 279 -8.96 -15.97 2.71
N GLN A 280 -9.10 -16.30 1.43
CA GLN A 280 -8.58 -15.53 0.31
C GLN A 280 -9.17 -14.11 0.29
N VAL A 281 -10.49 -13.98 0.37
CA VAL A 281 -11.18 -12.68 0.36
C VAL A 281 -10.85 -11.86 1.61
N SER A 282 -10.77 -12.50 2.78
CA SER A 282 -10.37 -11.83 4.02
C SER A 282 -8.93 -11.31 3.95
N SER A 283 -8.01 -12.14 3.45
CA SER A 283 -6.61 -11.76 3.27
C SER A 283 -6.44 -10.66 2.22
N HIS A 284 -7.23 -10.69 1.15
CA HIS A 284 -7.26 -9.64 0.13
C HIS A 284 -7.78 -8.33 0.72
N LEU A 285 -8.88 -8.33 1.47
CA LEU A 285 -9.40 -7.15 2.15
C LEU A 285 -8.36 -6.54 3.11
N PHE A 286 -7.66 -7.39 3.85
CA PHE A 286 -6.62 -6.96 4.76
C PHE A 286 -5.43 -6.34 4.01
N ALA A 287 -5.00 -6.93 2.90
CA ALA A 287 -3.97 -6.34 2.04
C ALA A 287 -4.38 -4.97 1.50
N MET A 288 -5.63 -4.82 1.03
CA MET A 288 -6.15 -3.55 0.50
C MET A 288 -6.27 -2.46 1.57
N SER A 289 -6.43 -2.84 2.85
CA SER A 289 -6.45 -1.86 3.95
C SER A 289 -5.13 -1.10 4.10
N SER A 290 -4.01 -1.59 3.51
CA SER A 290 -2.72 -0.90 3.50
C SER A 290 -2.80 0.51 2.89
N ALA A 291 -3.64 0.70 1.88
CA ALA A 291 -3.86 1.99 1.24
C ALA A 291 -4.51 3.04 2.17
N CYS A 292 -5.17 2.59 3.25
CA CYS A 292 -5.77 3.47 4.24
C CYS A 292 -4.73 4.08 5.19
N TYR A 293 -3.60 3.41 5.45
CA TYR A 293 -2.63 3.84 6.47
C TYR A 293 -1.71 4.95 5.98
N ASN A 294 -1.34 4.93 4.70
CA ASN A 294 -0.40 5.87 4.11
C ASN A 294 -0.76 7.34 4.35
N PRO A 295 -2.01 7.80 4.12
CA PRO A 295 -2.41 9.18 4.40
C PRO A 295 -2.19 9.60 5.85
N PHE A 296 -2.52 8.74 6.81
CA PHE A 296 -2.37 9.05 8.24
C PHE A 296 -0.91 9.09 8.69
N ILE A 297 -0.08 8.18 8.18
CA ILE A 297 1.35 8.15 8.48
C ILE A 297 2.02 9.41 7.96
N TYR A 298 1.74 9.80 6.71
CA TYR A 298 2.34 10.99 6.11
C TYR A 298 1.70 12.29 6.59
N ALA A 299 0.44 12.27 6.99
CA ALA A 299 -0.22 13.39 7.65
C ALA A 299 0.50 13.82 8.93
N SER A 300 0.97 12.87 9.71
CA SER A 300 1.72 13.15 10.94
C SER A 300 3.08 13.83 10.71
N LEU A 301 3.56 13.89 9.44
CA LEU A 301 4.73 14.67 9.03
C LEU A 301 4.40 16.13 8.70
N HIS A 302 3.13 16.45 8.50
CA HIS A 302 2.67 17.79 8.14
C HIS A 302 1.80 18.36 9.26
N ASP A 303 2.38 19.21 10.11
CA ASP A 303 1.67 19.86 11.23
C ASP A 303 0.35 20.54 10.78
N LYS A 304 0.29 21.03 9.53
CA LYS A 304 -0.91 21.61 8.91
C LYS A 304 -2.01 20.58 8.57
N PHE A 305 -1.68 19.31 8.36
CA PHE A 305 -2.67 18.29 8.04
C PHE A 305 -3.51 17.96 9.27
N LEU A 306 -2.87 17.74 10.41
CA LEU A 306 -3.56 17.50 11.68
C LEU A 306 -4.46 18.69 12.03
N SER A 307 -3.94 19.91 11.92
CA SER A 307 -4.71 21.13 12.16
C SER A 307 -5.90 21.26 11.22
N TYR A 308 -5.74 20.94 9.92
CA TYR A 308 -6.83 21.00 8.95
C TYR A 308 -7.89 19.92 9.22
N LEU A 309 -7.46 18.70 9.57
CA LEU A 309 -8.34 17.58 9.88
C LEU A 309 -9.13 17.85 11.17
N CYS A 310 -8.46 18.37 12.20
CA CYS A 310 -9.10 18.80 13.45
C CYS A 310 -10.09 19.94 13.20
N HIS A 311 -9.74 20.93 12.39
CA HIS A 311 -10.63 22.05 12.07
C HIS A 311 -11.86 21.59 11.28
N THR A 312 -11.70 20.69 10.32
CA THR A 312 -12.81 20.16 9.53
C THR A 312 -13.76 19.30 10.37
N ILE A 313 -13.21 18.41 11.21
CA ILE A 313 -14.01 17.58 12.13
C ILE A 313 -14.73 18.41 13.18
N LEU A 314 -14.06 19.41 13.74
CA LEU A 314 -14.65 20.32 14.75
C LEU A 314 -15.70 21.27 14.12
N SER A 315 -15.49 21.71 12.89
CA SER A 315 -16.45 22.53 12.15
C SER A 315 -17.73 21.76 11.85
N GLN A 316 -17.65 20.50 11.46
CA GLN A 316 -18.84 19.66 11.26
C GLN A 316 -19.60 19.40 12.57
N ARG A 317 -18.90 19.23 13.71
CA ARG A 317 -19.57 19.09 15.01
C ARG A 317 -20.22 20.38 15.51
N ARG A 318 -19.68 21.56 15.19
CA ARG A 318 -20.30 22.85 15.50
C ARG A 318 -21.58 23.12 14.69
N GLY A 319 -21.70 22.51 13.51
CA GLY A 319 -22.92 22.57 12.69
C GLY A 319 -24.06 21.68 13.19
N GLN A 320 -23.75 20.65 13.99
CA GLN A 320 -24.74 19.70 14.52
C GLN A 320 -25.06 19.84 16.03
N GLY A 321 -24.34 20.67 16.76
CA GLY A 321 -24.48 20.79 18.22
C GLY A 321 -24.48 22.25 18.68
N LYS A 322 -25.60 22.93 18.58
CA LYS A 322 -25.91 23.99 19.56
C LYS A 322 -26.43 23.26 20.80
N ASP A 323 -25.52 22.83 21.68
CA ASP A 323 -25.69 22.79 23.11
C ASP A 323 -24.57 21.93 23.76
N GLY A 324 -23.86 22.56 24.73
CA GLY A 324 -23.24 21.92 25.87
C GLY A 324 -21.98 21.06 25.63
N GLY A 325 -20.79 21.57 25.99
CA GLY A 325 -19.60 20.72 26.21
C GLY A 325 -18.28 21.30 25.72
N GLN A 326 -17.89 22.45 26.22
CA GLN A 326 -16.50 22.93 26.14
C GLN A 326 -15.71 22.26 27.26
N GLY A 327 -14.74 21.43 26.96
CA GLY A 327 -13.78 21.05 27.99
C GLY A 327 -12.77 19.95 27.71
N LEU A 328 -13.02 19.03 26.78
CA LEU A 328 -12.19 17.79 26.74
C LEU A 328 -11.48 17.51 25.42
N ILE A 329 -11.41 18.43 24.48
CA ILE A 329 -10.92 18.13 23.12
C ILE A 329 -9.61 18.87 22.78
N LEU A 330 -9.10 19.72 23.65
CA LEU A 330 -7.88 20.50 23.41
C LEU A 330 -6.57 19.71 23.61
N GLU A 331 -6.60 18.53 24.22
CA GLU A 331 -5.39 17.70 24.45
C GLU A 331 -5.07 16.72 23.29
N ILE A 332 -5.95 16.52 22.33
CA ILE A 332 -5.75 15.54 21.23
C ILE A 332 -5.31 16.21 19.92
N CYS A 333 -5.46 17.50 19.77
CA CYS A 333 -4.98 18.31 18.66
C CYS A 333 -3.81 19.17 19.06
#